data_27669fffa50e30c881148ef1597544eb
#
_entry.id   27669fffa50e30c881148ef1597544eb
#
_cell.length_a   1.000
_cell.length_b   1.000
_cell.length_c   1.000
_cell.angle_alpha   90.00
_cell.angle_beta   90.00
_cell.angle_gamma   90.00
#
_symmetry.space_group_name_H-M   'P 1'
#
loop_
_entity.id
_entity.type
_entity.pdbx_description
1 polymer ?
#
loop_
_entity_poly.entity_id
_entity_poly.type
_entity_poly.pdbx_seq_one_letter_code
_entity_poly.pdbx_strand_id
1 'polypeptide(L)'
;MKIKFLLNLILFFISFSIYGQISQPLRYEIEIDNFNDDYYIVSAKEDGLFLFKELEEKTDNNEYIWEIIRLDTSLQEINRQEVIIDDKFSFKGYSYDNGKFVMLFQEGYEYAKDMLFLTFSLNGDAFQSYVYENLVPIKLTEFEVKNDAVVFGGNVNMRTVVMMYNFTAKKGVVLPGFYNDRSTLLQIVTKTDDEWVRIITSDRLASKRYGITIRAFNTMGERIFTESLEAKEDLSLTDGRVVNSSEGGNLLAGTYSIKRRTETSRGIYIADFERENQEKIRYYNYANLENFFNYMKERRKNRIMKRIARKKIKGKKLKFSYRLFVQDIVKQDDQNILIGEAYFPTYSNRSSGYGYSAYTYDPFLSNRSSQVFDGYKYTHAVIIAFDNDGKLLWDNSFEVNDLKSFQLEEHIHLAFLENEIVMLYLYNQELKIKVIKGSEIVEGKFTESLKLMYESDEMKSNSEELEGLEQWYGNNFYAYGVNKVKNMKDENIKLNRKVFFINKIVVE
;
A
#
# COMPACT_ATOMS: atom_id res chain seq x y z
N MET A 1 -53.37 -3.63 29.09
CA MET A 1 -52.91 -4.44 27.95
C MET A 1 -52.41 -3.59 26.76
N LYS A 2 -53.10 -2.50 26.37
CA LYS A 2 -52.71 -1.64 25.25
C LYS A 2 -51.40 -0.86 25.46
N ILE A 3 -51.06 -0.41 26.68
CA ILE A 3 -49.82 0.34 26.97
C ILE A 3 -48.59 -0.56 26.90
N LYS A 4 -48.67 -1.83 27.37
CA LYS A 4 -47.55 -2.77 27.25
C LYS A 4 -47.23 -3.17 25.79
N PHE A 5 -48.25 -3.18 24.91
CA PHE A 5 -48.09 -3.46 23.51
C PHE A 5 -47.42 -2.27 22.79
N LEU A 6 -47.75 -1.04 23.14
CA LEU A 6 -47.16 0.17 22.64
C LEU A 6 -45.68 0.29 23.03
N LEU A 7 -45.36 -0.05 24.30
CA LEU A 7 -43.99 -0.04 24.84
C LEU A 7 -43.10 -1.08 24.14
N ASN A 8 -43.61 -2.27 23.89
CA ASN A 8 -42.91 -3.32 23.12
C ASN A 8 -42.74 -2.95 21.64
N LEU A 9 -43.67 -2.23 21.04
CA LEU A 9 -43.55 -1.72 19.66
C LEU A 9 -42.51 -0.62 19.56
N ILE A 10 -42.40 0.27 20.56
CA ILE A 10 -41.36 1.32 20.62
C ILE A 10 -39.98 0.68 20.90
N LEU A 11 -39.87 -0.34 21.75
CA LEU A 11 -38.63 -1.07 21.96
C LEU A 11 -38.17 -1.85 20.69
N PHE A 12 -39.13 -2.34 19.89
CA PHE A 12 -38.81 -3.00 18.62
C PHE A 12 -38.33 -2.01 17.53
N PHE A 13 -38.78 -0.77 17.57
CA PHE A 13 -38.29 0.28 16.65
C PHE A 13 -36.93 0.87 17.07
N ILE A 14 -36.54 0.79 18.34
CA ILE A 14 -35.24 1.27 18.82
C ILE A 14 -34.10 0.25 18.50
N SER A 15 -34.45 -1.00 18.21
CA SER A 15 -33.46 -2.04 17.84
C SER A 15 -33.12 -2.09 16.34
N PHE A 16 -33.64 -1.24 15.50
CA PHE A 16 -33.11 -0.97 14.17
C PHE A 16 -32.02 0.11 14.26
N SER A 17 -30.92 -0.21 14.88
CA SER A 17 -29.65 0.43 14.59
C SER A 17 -29.39 0.11 13.11
N ILE A 18 -29.57 1.11 12.27
CA ILE A 18 -29.30 1.02 10.85
C ILE A 18 -27.78 0.85 10.72
N TYR A 19 -27.34 -0.37 10.55
CA TYR A 19 -25.98 -0.68 10.12
C TYR A 19 -25.90 -0.34 8.63
N GLY A 20 -25.79 0.95 8.34
CA GLY A 20 -25.51 1.48 7.03
C GLY A 20 -24.12 2.09 7.01
N GLN A 21 -23.13 1.40 7.61
CA GLN A 21 -21.77 1.93 7.66
C GLN A 21 -21.06 1.95 6.32
N ILE A 22 -21.54 1.19 5.31
CA ILE A 22 -20.91 1.15 3.99
C ILE A 22 -21.98 1.33 2.92
N SER A 23 -21.72 2.24 2.02
CA SER A 23 -22.57 2.47 0.85
C SER A 23 -21.75 2.42 -0.43
N GLN A 24 -22.39 2.02 -1.53
CA GLN A 24 -21.81 1.95 -2.87
C GLN A 24 -22.68 2.78 -3.80
N PRO A 25 -22.56 4.12 -3.76
CA PRO A 25 -23.49 5.00 -4.47
C PRO A 25 -23.25 5.07 -5.98
N LEU A 26 -22.04 4.82 -6.44
CA LEU A 26 -21.63 5.07 -7.82
C LEU A 26 -20.77 3.92 -8.35
N ARG A 27 -20.96 3.64 -9.64
CA ARG A 27 -20.13 2.72 -10.41
C ARG A 27 -19.86 3.30 -11.80
N TYR A 28 -18.62 3.20 -12.24
CA TYR A 28 -18.17 3.53 -13.60
C TYR A 28 -17.72 2.25 -14.29
N GLU A 29 -18.04 2.09 -15.58
CA GLU A 29 -17.64 0.94 -16.38
C GLU A 29 -17.13 1.37 -17.75
N ILE A 30 -16.05 0.74 -18.20
CA ILE A 30 -15.52 0.81 -19.57
C ILE A 30 -15.57 -0.59 -20.16
N GLU A 31 -16.21 -0.76 -21.31
CA GLU A 31 -16.12 -2.02 -22.04
C GLU A 31 -14.68 -2.24 -22.55
N ILE A 32 -14.16 -3.46 -22.36
CA ILE A 32 -12.81 -3.84 -22.78
C ILE A 32 -12.88 -5.13 -23.60
N ASP A 33 -11.97 -5.27 -24.54
CA ASP A 33 -11.93 -6.45 -25.42
C ASP A 33 -11.12 -7.59 -24.80
N ASN A 34 -9.98 -7.28 -24.20
CA ASN A 34 -9.06 -8.24 -23.63
C ASN A 34 -8.95 -8.11 -22.10
N PHE A 35 -8.54 -9.17 -21.37
CA PHE A 35 -8.31 -9.12 -19.93
C PHE A 35 -7.05 -8.34 -19.53
N ASN A 36 -6.14 -8.16 -20.46
CA ASN A 36 -4.93 -7.36 -20.24
C ASN A 36 -5.14 -5.88 -20.57
N ASP A 37 -6.38 -5.48 -20.78
CA ASP A 37 -6.81 -4.12 -21.13
C ASP A 37 -7.23 -3.33 -19.89
N ASP A 38 -6.53 -3.58 -18.80
CA ASP A 38 -6.74 -2.94 -17.50
C ASP A 38 -6.13 -1.53 -17.46
N TYR A 39 -6.75 -0.68 -16.66
CA TYR A 39 -6.27 0.67 -16.40
C TYR A 39 -5.48 0.73 -15.11
N TYR A 40 -4.40 1.49 -15.12
CA TYR A 40 -3.83 2.03 -13.88
C TYR A 40 -4.74 3.13 -13.35
N ILE A 41 -4.87 3.21 -12.04
CA ILE A 41 -5.67 4.25 -11.38
C ILE A 41 -4.81 5.05 -10.42
N VAL A 42 -4.96 6.36 -10.45
CA VAL A 42 -4.28 7.28 -9.52
C VAL A 42 -5.33 8.12 -8.83
N SER A 43 -5.31 8.10 -7.51
CA SER A 43 -6.13 8.98 -6.70
C SER A 43 -5.56 10.40 -6.73
N ALA A 44 -6.35 11.35 -7.25
CA ALA A 44 -6.13 12.77 -7.11
C ALA A 44 -6.94 13.34 -5.92
N LYS A 45 -7.31 12.51 -4.97
CA LYS A 45 -8.12 12.83 -3.80
C LYS A 45 -9.45 13.49 -4.20
N GLU A 46 -9.75 14.65 -3.62
CA GLU A 46 -10.98 15.43 -3.92
C GLU A 46 -11.04 15.93 -5.36
N ASP A 47 -9.93 15.91 -6.10
CA ASP A 47 -9.86 16.29 -7.51
C ASP A 47 -10.23 15.15 -8.48
N GLY A 48 -10.57 13.97 -7.94
CA GLY A 48 -11.06 12.83 -8.71
C GLY A 48 -10.05 11.70 -8.89
N LEU A 49 -10.13 11.00 -10.03
CA LEU A 49 -9.25 9.88 -10.39
C LEU A 49 -8.66 10.11 -11.78
N PHE A 50 -7.41 9.69 -11.96
CA PHE A 50 -6.81 9.50 -13.28
C PHE A 50 -6.76 8.01 -13.59
N LEU A 51 -7.30 7.63 -14.75
CA LEU A 51 -7.16 6.30 -15.32
C LEU A 51 -6.23 6.42 -16.53
N PHE A 52 -5.33 5.48 -16.69
CA PHE A 52 -4.47 5.49 -17.87
C PHE A 52 -4.04 4.07 -18.26
N LYS A 53 -3.89 3.85 -19.55
CA LYS A 53 -3.38 2.60 -20.13
C LYS A 53 -2.62 2.83 -21.42
N GLU A 54 -1.76 1.90 -21.78
CA GLU A 54 -1.19 1.80 -23.10
C GLU A 54 -2.22 1.14 -24.06
N LEU A 55 -2.47 1.75 -25.21
CA LEU A 55 -3.34 1.18 -26.23
C LEU A 55 -2.58 0.12 -27.05
N GLU A 56 -3.30 -0.88 -27.55
CA GLU A 56 -2.71 -1.90 -28.43
C GLU A 56 -2.27 -1.29 -29.78
N GLU A 57 -2.94 -0.22 -30.21
CA GLU A 57 -2.62 0.51 -31.43
C GLU A 57 -1.37 1.37 -31.23
N LYS A 58 -0.55 1.45 -32.28
CA LYS A 58 0.62 2.31 -32.32
C LYS A 58 0.52 3.30 -33.45
N THR A 59 1.32 4.37 -33.38
CA THR A 59 1.48 5.31 -34.48
C THR A 59 2.18 4.65 -35.69
N ASP A 60 2.10 5.30 -36.84
CA ASP A 60 2.85 4.88 -38.08
C ASP A 60 4.36 4.80 -37.80
N ASN A 61 4.88 5.53 -36.84
CA ASN A 61 6.28 5.53 -36.41
C ASN A 61 6.59 4.46 -35.34
N ASN A 62 5.65 3.55 -35.04
CA ASN A 62 5.74 2.51 -34.01
C ASN A 62 5.81 3.03 -32.58
N GLU A 63 5.38 4.27 -32.30
CA GLU A 63 5.33 4.86 -30.97
C GLU A 63 4.10 4.36 -30.20
N TYR A 64 4.19 4.29 -28.86
CA TYR A 64 3.09 3.90 -27.99
C TYR A 64 2.09 5.03 -27.80
N ILE A 65 0.81 4.71 -27.87
CA ILE A 65 -0.29 5.63 -27.56
C ILE A 65 -0.80 5.28 -26.15
N TRP A 66 -0.79 6.28 -25.27
CA TRP A 66 -1.35 6.17 -23.93
C TRP A 66 -2.64 6.94 -23.84
N GLU A 67 -3.73 6.26 -23.48
CA GLU A 67 -5.01 6.89 -23.17
C GLU A 67 -5.01 7.30 -21.70
N ILE A 68 -5.48 8.53 -21.43
CA ILE A 68 -5.60 9.07 -20.08
C ILE A 68 -7.01 9.65 -19.91
N ILE A 69 -7.73 9.16 -18.92
CA ILE A 69 -9.09 9.57 -18.58
C ILE A 69 -9.07 10.22 -17.21
N ARG A 70 -9.70 11.37 -17.07
CA ARG A 70 -9.91 12.00 -15.77
C ARG A 70 -11.39 11.90 -15.38
N LEU A 71 -11.64 11.37 -14.18
CA LEU A 71 -12.97 11.30 -13.57
C LEU A 71 -13.04 12.27 -12.39
N ASP A 72 -14.23 12.84 -12.16
CA ASP A 72 -14.53 13.58 -10.92
C ASP A 72 -14.87 12.64 -9.76
N THR A 73 -15.17 13.21 -8.59
CA THR A 73 -15.58 12.44 -7.40
C THR A 73 -16.96 11.78 -7.53
N SER A 74 -17.73 12.13 -8.56
CA SER A 74 -18.99 11.49 -8.96
C SER A 74 -18.80 10.41 -10.02
N LEU A 75 -17.54 10.06 -10.33
CA LEU A 75 -17.15 9.12 -11.39
C LEU A 75 -17.65 9.55 -12.79
N GLN A 76 -17.84 10.86 -13.01
CA GLN A 76 -18.14 11.40 -14.33
C GLN A 76 -16.86 11.76 -15.06
N GLU A 77 -16.79 11.41 -16.33
CA GLU A 77 -15.65 11.72 -17.18
C GLU A 77 -15.55 13.23 -17.43
N ILE A 78 -14.44 13.84 -16.97
CA ILE A 78 -14.16 15.27 -17.17
C ILE A 78 -13.43 15.46 -18.51
N ASN A 79 -12.44 14.60 -18.77
CA ASN A 79 -11.58 14.70 -19.94
C ASN A 79 -11.03 13.32 -20.30
N ARG A 80 -10.80 13.13 -21.62
CA ARG A 80 -10.12 11.96 -22.20
C ARG A 80 -9.15 12.45 -23.26
N GLN A 81 -7.91 12.02 -23.19
CA GLN A 81 -6.88 12.45 -24.14
C GLN A 81 -5.85 11.34 -24.36
N GLU A 82 -5.18 11.41 -25.49
CA GLU A 82 -4.11 10.51 -25.87
C GLU A 82 -2.77 11.22 -25.84
N VAL A 83 -1.75 10.50 -25.41
CA VAL A 83 -0.36 10.96 -25.38
C VAL A 83 0.52 9.95 -26.09
N ILE A 84 1.38 10.45 -26.96
CA ILE A 84 2.31 9.60 -27.73
C ILE A 84 3.64 9.54 -27.00
N ILE A 85 4.12 8.32 -26.78
CA ILE A 85 5.39 8.02 -26.10
C ILE A 85 6.28 7.18 -27.04
N ASP A 86 7.52 7.63 -27.23
CA ASP A 86 8.56 6.92 -28.00
C ASP A 86 8.73 5.48 -27.48
N ASP A 87 8.78 4.51 -28.39
CA ASP A 87 8.80 3.07 -28.11
C ASP A 87 10.02 2.59 -27.31
N LYS A 88 11.05 3.41 -27.20
CA LYS A 88 12.21 3.13 -26.34
C LYS A 88 11.90 3.25 -24.86
N PHE A 89 10.84 3.99 -24.47
CA PHE A 89 10.47 4.22 -23.08
C PHE A 89 9.43 3.20 -22.59
N SER A 90 9.68 2.61 -21.43
CA SER A 90 8.74 1.73 -20.73
C SER A 90 8.25 2.38 -19.44
N PHE A 91 6.95 2.24 -19.18
CA PHE A 91 6.31 2.76 -17.99
C PHE A 91 6.92 2.15 -16.71
N LYS A 92 7.14 2.97 -15.67
CA LYS A 92 7.77 2.57 -14.39
C LYS A 92 6.95 2.93 -13.17
N GLY A 93 6.14 3.96 -13.22
CA GLY A 93 5.35 4.38 -12.08
C GLY A 93 4.70 5.74 -12.27
N TYR A 94 3.97 6.13 -11.27
CA TYR A 94 3.25 7.40 -11.21
C TYR A 94 3.25 7.93 -9.77
N SER A 95 3.05 9.24 -9.64
CA SER A 95 2.80 9.88 -8.36
C SER A 95 1.94 11.13 -8.55
N TYR A 96 1.18 11.50 -7.52
CA TYR A 96 0.35 12.69 -7.48
C TYR A 96 0.61 13.47 -6.20
N ASP A 97 0.88 14.77 -6.34
CA ASP A 97 1.03 15.69 -5.23
C ASP A 97 0.53 17.09 -5.61
N ASN A 98 -0.30 17.70 -4.75
CA ASN A 98 -0.74 19.09 -4.85
C ASN A 98 -1.19 19.52 -6.25
N GLY A 99 -2.07 18.76 -6.88
CA GLY A 99 -2.61 19.09 -8.20
C GLY A 99 -1.66 18.81 -9.37
N LYS A 100 -0.52 18.16 -9.13
CA LYS A 100 0.42 17.71 -10.17
C LYS A 100 0.44 16.19 -10.25
N PHE A 101 0.02 15.63 -11.37
CA PHE A 101 0.16 14.22 -11.71
C PHE A 101 1.42 14.03 -12.54
N VAL A 102 2.23 13.02 -12.23
CA VAL A 102 3.46 12.72 -12.95
C VAL A 102 3.52 11.23 -13.24
N MET A 103 3.76 10.89 -14.51
CA MET A 103 4.09 9.53 -14.95
C MET A 103 5.59 9.46 -15.23
N LEU A 104 6.21 8.38 -14.81
CA LEU A 104 7.61 8.07 -15.04
C LEU A 104 7.76 6.94 -16.05
N PHE A 105 8.52 7.21 -17.08
CA PHE A 105 8.98 6.21 -18.05
C PHE A 105 10.50 6.14 -18.05
N GLN A 106 11.04 4.99 -18.34
CA GLN A 106 12.49 4.76 -18.42
C GLN A 106 12.85 4.07 -19.74
N GLU A 107 13.96 4.49 -20.35
CA GLU A 107 14.49 3.84 -21.55
C GLU A 107 14.92 2.41 -21.22
N GLY A 108 14.38 1.41 -21.97
CA GLY A 108 14.65 -0.01 -21.77
C GLY A 108 13.99 -0.62 -20.52
N TYR A 109 14.36 -1.85 -20.18
CA TYR A 109 13.63 -2.65 -19.17
C TYR A 109 14.18 -2.57 -17.74
N GLU A 110 15.47 -2.72 -17.49
CA GLU A 110 15.98 -2.87 -16.12
C GLU A 110 17.10 -1.90 -15.72
N TYR A 111 17.95 -1.52 -16.66
CA TYR A 111 19.17 -0.73 -16.36
C TYR A 111 19.35 0.40 -17.36
N ALA A 112 18.28 0.97 -17.80
CA ALA A 112 18.33 2.04 -18.75
C ALA A 112 18.74 3.37 -18.10
N LYS A 113 19.15 4.30 -18.95
CA LYS A 113 19.74 5.55 -18.52
C LYS A 113 18.72 6.67 -18.51
N ASP A 114 18.06 6.90 -19.62
CA ASP A 114 17.21 8.06 -19.79
C ASP A 114 15.84 7.88 -19.15
N MET A 115 15.31 8.95 -18.60
CA MET A 115 13.99 8.99 -17.99
C MET A 115 13.14 10.05 -18.66
N LEU A 116 11.88 9.71 -18.89
CA LEU A 116 10.86 10.62 -19.37
C LEU A 116 9.84 10.83 -18.25
N PHE A 117 9.68 12.09 -17.83
CA PHE A 117 8.61 12.51 -16.93
C PHE A 117 7.51 13.17 -17.76
N LEU A 118 6.33 12.61 -17.73
CA LEU A 118 5.13 13.20 -18.29
C LEU A 118 4.33 13.82 -17.15
N THR A 119 4.17 15.13 -17.17
CA THR A 119 3.52 15.87 -16.08
C THR A 119 2.22 16.51 -16.55
N PHE A 120 1.20 16.45 -15.71
CA PHE A 120 -0.06 17.13 -15.89
C PHE A 120 -0.40 17.95 -14.65
N SER A 121 -0.76 19.21 -14.84
CA SER A 121 -1.25 20.08 -13.77
C SER A 121 -2.77 20.20 -13.87
N LEU A 122 -3.48 20.07 -12.76
CA LEU A 122 -4.95 20.22 -12.73
C LEU A 122 -5.45 21.57 -13.24
N ASN A 123 -4.60 22.61 -13.14
CA ASN A 123 -4.90 23.94 -13.65
C ASN A 123 -4.45 24.15 -15.10
N GLY A 124 -3.90 23.12 -15.75
CA GLY A 124 -3.39 23.16 -17.11
C GLY A 124 -4.18 22.24 -18.04
N ASP A 125 -4.18 22.56 -19.33
CA ASP A 125 -4.97 21.82 -20.34
C ASP A 125 -4.18 20.73 -21.06
N ALA A 126 -2.86 20.66 -20.84
CA ALA A 126 -1.99 19.76 -21.61
C ALA A 126 -0.87 19.12 -20.75
N PHE A 127 -0.45 17.93 -21.19
CA PHE A 127 0.73 17.28 -20.64
C PHE A 127 2.01 18.00 -21.07
N GLN A 128 2.98 18.03 -20.15
CA GLN A 128 4.33 18.50 -20.43
C GLN A 128 5.30 17.33 -20.27
N SER A 129 6.24 17.19 -21.17
CA SER A 129 7.27 16.15 -21.16
C SER A 129 8.64 16.72 -20.79
N TYR A 130 9.37 15.98 -19.95
CA TYR A 130 10.73 16.30 -19.56
C TYR A 130 11.59 15.05 -19.71
N VAL A 131 12.65 15.15 -20.51
CA VAL A 131 13.64 14.08 -20.65
C VAL A 131 14.83 14.39 -19.75
N TYR A 132 15.20 13.42 -18.92
CA TYR A 132 16.39 13.49 -18.09
C TYR A 132 17.38 12.44 -18.55
N GLU A 133 18.50 12.90 -19.13
CA GLU A 133 19.63 12.07 -19.52
C GLU A 133 20.35 11.59 -18.24
N ASN A 134 20.06 10.38 -17.83
CA ASN A 134 20.64 9.81 -16.65
C ASN A 134 21.92 9.03 -16.97
N LEU A 135 23.01 9.39 -16.31
CA LEU A 135 24.32 8.73 -16.50
C LEU A 135 24.44 7.38 -15.79
N VAL A 136 23.53 7.06 -14.90
CA VAL A 136 23.64 5.90 -14.00
C VAL A 136 22.52 4.91 -14.28
N PRO A 137 22.82 3.66 -14.72
CA PRO A 137 21.79 2.65 -14.93
C PRO A 137 21.19 2.21 -13.59
N ILE A 138 19.99 2.66 -13.28
CA ILE A 138 19.30 2.40 -12.02
C ILE A 138 18.12 1.43 -12.20
N LYS A 139 18.03 0.42 -11.34
CA LYS A 139 16.81 -0.36 -11.15
C LYS A 139 15.93 0.37 -10.14
N LEU A 140 14.86 1.00 -10.63
CA LEU A 140 13.95 1.78 -9.80
C LEU A 140 13.16 0.89 -8.83
N THR A 141 12.95 1.41 -7.61
CA THR A 141 12.11 0.79 -6.58
C THR A 141 11.12 1.78 -5.96
N GLU A 142 11.44 3.07 -5.96
CA GLU A 142 10.64 4.11 -5.33
C GLU A 142 10.60 5.34 -6.23
N PHE A 143 9.45 6.00 -6.28
CA PHE A 143 9.22 7.22 -7.04
C PHE A 143 8.15 8.07 -6.37
N GLU A 144 8.47 9.33 -6.09
CA GLU A 144 7.55 10.28 -5.48
C GLU A 144 7.73 11.70 -6.04
N VAL A 145 6.64 12.47 -5.99
CA VAL A 145 6.62 13.88 -6.37
C VAL A 145 6.53 14.75 -5.14
N LYS A 146 7.24 15.88 -5.14
CA LYS A 146 7.12 16.94 -4.15
C LYS A 146 7.19 18.31 -4.83
N ASN A 147 6.08 19.02 -4.86
CA ASN A 147 5.96 20.32 -5.51
C ASN A 147 6.48 20.29 -6.98
N ASP A 148 7.60 20.93 -7.25
CA ASP A 148 8.22 21.00 -8.58
C ASP A 148 9.42 20.09 -8.76
N ALA A 149 9.53 19.05 -7.94
CA ALA A 149 10.59 18.06 -8.03
C ALA A 149 10.04 16.64 -7.97
N VAL A 150 10.72 15.72 -8.64
CA VAL A 150 10.56 14.30 -8.47
C VAL A 150 11.76 13.70 -7.78
N VAL A 151 11.50 12.76 -6.87
CA VAL A 151 12.52 11.97 -6.19
C VAL A 151 12.32 10.53 -6.54
N PHE A 152 13.35 9.88 -6.97
CA PHE A 152 13.30 8.48 -7.35
C PHE A 152 14.56 7.76 -6.86
N GLY A 153 14.36 6.53 -6.47
CA GLY A 153 15.41 5.73 -5.88
C GLY A 153 15.38 4.28 -6.35
N GLY A 154 16.48 3.60 -6.10
CA GLY A 154 16.61 2.20 -6.46
C GLY A 154 18.02 1.70 -6.26
N ASN A 155 18.41 0.72 -7.05
CA ASN A 155 19.68 0.03 -6.88
C ASN A 155 20.54 0.10 -8.16
N VAL A 156 21.83 0.36 -7.94
CA VAL A 156 22.89 0.24 -8.95
C VAL A 156 23.94 -0.72 -8.40
N ASN A 157 24.12 -1.88 -9.03
CA ASN A 157 25.04 -2.90 -8.56
C ASN A 157 24.86 -3.25 -7.06
N MET A 158 23.62 -3.47 -6.62
CA MET A 158 23.21 -3.74 -5.24
C MET A 158 23.48 -2.61 -4.24
N ARG A 159 23.76 -1.40 -4.70
CA ARG A 159 23.93 -0.21 -3.87
C ARG A 159 22.75 0.71 -4.07
N THR A 160 22.23 1.24 -2.99
CA THR A 160 21.13 2.21 -3.03
C THR A 160 21.62 3.52 -3.65
N VAL A 161 20.85 4.02 -4.60
CA VAL A 161 21.03 5.34 -5.22
C VAL A 161 19.71 6.06 -5.17
N VAL A 162 19.72 7.33 -4.79
CA VAL A 162 18.55 8.20 -4.82
C VAL A 162 18.90 9.44 -5.62
N MET A 163 17.98 9.85 -6.45
CA MET A 163 18.13 10.95 -7.37
C MET A 163 16.94 11.90 -7.26
N MET A 164 17.14 13.12 -7.64
CA MET A 164 16.09 14.14 -7.68
C MET A 164 16.20 14.91 -8.98
N TYR A 165 15.07 15.22 -9.60
CA TYR A 165 14.99 16.09 -10.75
C TYR A 165 14.01 17.23 -10.47
N ASN A 166 14.47 18.47 -10.61
CA ASN A 166 13.65 19.68 -10.45
C ASN A 166 13.19 20.18 -11.82
N PHE A 167 11.87 20.29 -12.02
CA PHE A 167 11.26 20.65 -13.31
C PHE A 167 11.53 22.10 -13.71
N THR A 168 11.47 23.03 -12.76
CA THR A 168 11.74 24.46 -13.03
C THR A 168 13.21 24.68 -13.36
N ALA A 169 14.10 24.12 -12.55
CA ALA A 169 15.54 24.23 -12.79
C ALA A 169 16.03 23.36 -13.96
N LYS A 170 15.22 22.42 -14.44
CA LYS A 170 15.56 21.36 -15.44
C LYS A 170 16.88 20.66 -15.11
N LYS A 171 17.07 20.35 -13.83
CA LYS A 171 18.33 19.82 -13.32
C LYS A 171 18.10 18.57 -12.49
N GLY A 172 18.83 17.50 -12.83
CA GLY A 172 18.93 16.30 -12.05
C GLY A 172 20.17 16.27 -11.16
N VAL A 173 20.03 15.73 -9.95
CA VAL A 173 21.13 15.57 -9.00
C VAL A 173 21.08 14.18 -8.36
N VAL A 174 22.24 13.56 -8.12
CA VAL A 174 22.36 12.37 -7.29
C VAL A 174 22.47 12.83 -5.84
N LEU A 175 21.56 12.38 -5.00
CA LEU A 175 21.57 12.75 -3.58
C LEU A 175 22.72 12.06 -2.84
N PRO A 176 23.47 12.79 -2.00
CA PRO A 176 24.64 12.22 -1.33
C PRO A 176 24.26 11.35 -0.13
N GLY A 177 25.11 10.37 0.18
CA GLY A 177 25.04 9.57 1.41
C GLY A 177 24.30 8.24 1.29
N PHE A 178 23.88 7.80 0.09
CA PHE A 178 23.17 6.54 -0.11
C PHE A 178 24.03 5.40 -0.67
N TYR A 179 25.08 5.71 -1.39
CA TYR A 179 25.92 4.72 -2.08
C TYR A 179 26.78 3.90 -1.12
N ASN A 180 26.12 3.14 -0.24
CA ASN A 180 26.73 2.22 0.71
C ASN A 180 26.41 0.77 0.36
N ASP A 181 27.37 -0.12 0.64
CA ASP A 181 27.13 -1.55 0.54
C ASP A 181 26.07 -1.98 1.56
N ARG A 182 24.98 -2.62 1.09
CA ARG A 182 23.91 -3.17 1.92
C ARG A 182 23.05 -2.13 2.65
N SER A 183 22.79 -1.04 2.00
CA SER A 183 21.69 -0.13 2.30
C SER A 183 20.47 -0.57 1.50
N THR A 184 19.27 -0.42 2.08
CA THR A 184 17.98 -0.66 1.40
C THR A 184 17.13 0.58 1.55
N LEU A 185 16.62 1.10 0.44
CA LEU A 185 15.64 2.18 0.44
C LEU A 185 14.31 1.61 0.99
N LEU A 186 13.74 2.26 2.00
CA LEU A 186 12.49 1.84 2.65
C LEU A 186 11.33 2.73 2.28
N GLN A 187 11.55 4.05 2.21
CA GLN A 187 10.49 5.01 1.94
C GLN A 187 11.07 6.34 1.45
N ILE A 188 10.38 6.99 0.53
CA ILE A 188 10.51 8.40 0.19
C ILE A 188 9.25 9.10 0.72
N VAL A 189 9.41 10.04 1.65
CA VAL A 189 8.30 10.76 2.28
C VAL A 189 8.23 12.17 1.72
N THR A 190 7.15 12.47 1.01
CA THR A 190 6.89 13.76 0.38
C THR A 190 5.64 14.46 0.95
N LYS A 191 4.75 13.67 1.55
CA LYS A 191 3.43 14.12 2.07
C LYS A 191 3.56 14.76 3.46
N THR A 192 4.42 15.76 3.60
CA THR A 192 4.59 16.55 4.83
C THR A 192 4.42 18.03 4.48
N ASP A 193 4.00 18.85 5.44
CA ASP A 193 3.88 20.32 5.25
C ASP A 193 5.25 20.98 5.09
N ASP A 194 6.31 20.26 5.45
CA ASP A 194 7.68 20.71 5.20
C ASP A 194 7.95 20.82 3.69
N GLU A 195 8.80 21.77 3.31
CA GLU A 195 9.33 21.85 1.94
C GLU A 195 10.38 20.77 1.63
N TRP A 196 10.59 19.83 2.55
CA TRP A 196 11.65 18.82 2.48
C TRP A 196 11.11 17.47 2.02
N VAL A 197 12.00 16.70 1.42
CA VAL A 197 11.81 15.28 1.18
C VAL A 197 12.62 14.49 2.19
N ARG A 198 11.99 13.56 2.90
CA ARG A 198 12.69 12.66 3.81
C ARG A 198 12.88 11.30 3.15
N ILE A 199 14.10 10.78 3.21
CA ILE A 199 14.45 9.48 2.63
C ILE A 199 14.90 8.57 3.74
N ILE A 200 14.25 7.41 3.84
CA ILE A 200 14.45 6.44 4.91
C ILE A 200 15.14 5.22 4.33
N THR A 201 16.24 4.84 4.94
CA THR A 201 17.01 3.65 4.55
C THR A 201 17.25 2.74 5.75
N SER A 202 17.27 1.43 5.50
CA SER A 202 17.82 0.45 6.43
C SER A 202 19.29 0.22 6.07
N ASP A 203 20.18 0.66 6.96
CA ASP A 203 21.62 0.63 6.71
C ASP A 203 22.31 -0.45 7.57
N ARG A 204 23.22 -1.20 6.96
CA ARG A 204 24.03 -2.15 7.69
C ARG A 204 25.17 -1.46 8.42
N LEU A 205 25.15 -1.55 9.74
CA LEU A 205 26.14 -0.98 10.64
C LEU A 205 27.46 -1.78 10.67
N ALA A 206 28.53 -1.21 11.20
CA ALA A 206 29.82 -1.87 11.43
C ALA A 206 29.68 -3.13 12.31
N SER A 207 28.75 -3.12 13.26
CA SER A 207 28.37 -4.28 14.09
C SER A 207 27.72 -5.44 13.32
N LYS A 208 27.51 -5.30 11.99
CA LYS A 208 26.79 -6.22 11.10
C LYS A 208 25.30 -6.34 11.45
N ARG A 209 24.76 -5.45 12.27
CA ARG A 209 23.32 -5.26 12.53
C ARG A 209 22.75 -4.23 11.54
N TYR A 210 21.46 -4.05 11.56
CA TYR A 210 20.78 -3.02 10.75
C TYR A 210 20.24 -1.94 11.66
N GLY A 211 20.39 -0.71 11.23
CA GLY A 211 19.80 0.50 11.79
C GLY A 211 19.01 1.25 10.73
N ILE A 212 18.27 2.26 11.12
CA ILE A 212 17.52 3.12 10.21
C ILE A 212 18.20 4.47 10.14
N THR A 213 18.35 4.99 8.93
CA THR A 213 18.85 6.36 8.70
C THR A 213 17.80 7.16 7.95
N ILE A 214 17.52 8.35 8.45
CA ILE A 214 16.63 9.35 7.87
C ILE A 214 17.49 10.48 7.35
N ARG A 215 17.31 10.86 6.09
CA ARG A 215 18.00 11.99 5.46
C ARG A 215 16.96 12.92 4.85
N ALA A 216 17.02 14.19 5.18
CA ALA A 216 16.15 15.20 4.61
C ALA A 216 16.90 16.07 3.59
N PHE A 217 16.20 16.38 2.50
CA PHE A 217 16.71 17.20 1.40
C PHE A 217 15.66 18.23 0.98
N ASN A 218 16.09 19.42 0.57
CA ASN A 218 15.20 20.35 -0.12
C ASN A 218 14.97 19.91 -1.58
N THR A 219 14.06 20.59 -2.29
CA THR A 219 13.72 20.28 -3.69
C THR A 219 14.86 20.58 -4.69
N MET A 220 15.97 21.14 -4.25
CA MET A 220 17.19 21.33 -5.04
C MET A 220 18.24 20.23 -4.79
N GLY A 221 17.95 19.27 -3.87
CA GLY A 221 18.83 18.17 -3.51
C GLY A 221 19.90 18.51 -2.47
N GLU A 222 19.79 19.66 -1.79
CA GLU A 222 20.68 20.01 -0.70
C GLU A 222 20.22 19.33 0.59
N ARG A 223 21.19 18.72 1.28
CA ARG A 223 20.90 17.98 2.51
C ARG A 223 20.65 18.93 3.68
N ILE A 224 19.50 18.77 4.34
CA ILE A 224 19.10 19.55 5.51
C ILE A 224 19.61 18.91 6.80
N PHE A 225 19.30 17.60 7.00
CA PHE A 225 19.79 16.85 8.16
C PHE A 225 20.00 15.35 7.85
N THR A 226 20.66 14.69 8.77
CA THR A 226 20.77 13.22 8.77
C THR A 226 20.68 12.74 10.21
N GLU A 227 19.76 11.81 10.47
CA GLU A 227 19.56 11.14 11.73
C GLU A 227 19.70 9.63 11.57
N SER A 228 20.35 8.98 12.55
CA SER A 228 20.55 7.54 12.54
C SER A 228 20.07 6.90 13.84
N LEU A 229 19.26 5.85 13.70
CA LEU A 229 18.72 5.07 14.80
C LEU A 229 19.42 3.71 14.85
N GLU A 230 20.09 3.43 15.94
CA GLU A 230 20.70 2.14 16.19
C GLU A 230 19.89 1.34 17.20
N ALA A 231 19.68 0.06 16.90
CA ALA A 231 19.02 -0.86 17.82
C ALA A 231 19.89 -1.14 19.06
N LYS A 232 19.25 -1.51 20.17
CA LYS A 232 19.91 -2.08 21.36
C LYS A 232 20.73 -3.33 20.94
N GLU A 233 21.67 -3.71 21.80
CA GLU A 233 22.51 -4.91 21.61
C GLU A 233 21.66 -6.13 21.22
N ASP A 234 22.19 -6.94 20.31
CA ASP A 234 21.53 -8.13 19.75
C ASP A 234 20.26 -7.90 18.89
N LEU A 235 19.81 -6.66 18.67
CA LEU A 235 18.67 -6.34 17.81
C LEU A 235 19.11 -5.67 16.51
N SER A 236 18.24 -5.69 15.52
CA SER A 236 18.32 -4.95 14.25
C SER A 236 16.98 -4.32 13.95
N LEU A 237 16.97 -3.09 13.48
CA LEU A 237 15.79 -2.43 12.91
C LEU A 237 15.75 -2.82 11.42
N THR A 238 14.69 -3.48 11.01
CA THR A 238 14.65 -4.11 9.67
C THR A 238 13.76 -3.36 8.68
N ASP A 239 12.78 -2.66 9.20
CA ASP A 239 11.83 -1.84 8.45
C ASP A 239 11.48 -0.60 9.27
N GLY A 240 11.02 0.45 8.62
CA GLY A 240 10.63 1.69 9.30
C GLY A 240 9.88 2.63 8.39
N ARG A 241 8.77 3.16 8.92
CA ARG A 241 7.94 4.17 8.29
C ARG A 241 7.83 5.38 9.21
N VAL A 242 7.90 6.57 8.66
CA VAL A 242 7.67 7.82 9.39
C VAL A 242 6.16 8.05 9.48
N VAL A 243 5.71 8.59 10.62
CA VAL A 243 4.33 9.05 10.77
C VAL A 243 4.09 10.20 9.80
N ASN A 244 3.12 10.02 8.92
CA ASN A 244 2.63 11.10 8.07
C ASN A 244 1.76 12.04 8.90
N SER A 245 2.29 13.19 9.28
CA SER A 245 1.58 14.21 10.04
C SER A 245 1.86 15.57 9.45
N SER A 246 0.80 16.36 9.25
CA SER A 246 0.89 17.76 8.88
C SER A 246 1.68 18.62 9.90
N GLU A 247 1.78 18.17 11.14
CA GLU A 247 2.53 18.85 12.19
C GLU A 247 4.01 18.44 12.28
N GLY A 248 4.56 17.76 11.23
CA GLY A 248 5.96 17.35 11.21
C GLY A 248 6.24 16.23 12.23
N GLY A 249 5.67 15.04 12.04
CA GLY A 249 5.85 13.93 12.98
C GLY A 249 7.31 13.45 13.05
N ASN A 250 7.86 13.37 14.26
CA ASN A 250 9.22 12.92 14.55
C ASN A 250 9.26 11.44 14.96
N LEU A 251 8.14 10.74 14.79
CA LEU A 251 8.00 9.34 15.12
C LEU A 251 8.24 8.46 13.91
N LEU A 252 9.01 7.42 14.15
CA LEU A 252 9.25 6.32 13.22
C LEU A 252 8.79 5.03 13.89
N ALA A 253 8.01 4.24 13.20
CA ALA A 253 7.68 2.89 13.66
C ALA A 253 7.98 1.85 12.59
N GLY A 254 8.29 0.64 13.02
CA GLY A 254 8.64 -0.43 12.12
C GLY A 254 8.88 -1.75 12.83
N THR A 255 9.54 -2.67 12.16
CA THR A 255 9.83 -4.00 12.69
C THR A 255 11.26 -4.16 13.16
N TYR A 256 11.45 -4.98 14.20
CA TYR A 256 12.80 -5.35 14.65
C TYR A 256 13.01 -6.86 14.64
N SER A 257 14.25 -7.27 14.43
CA SER A 257 14.66 -8.66 14.47
C SER A 257 15.82 -8.89 15.44
N ILE A 258 16.24 -10.14 15.59
CA ILE A 258 17.39 -10.50 16.39
C ILE A 258 18.63 -10.64 15.50
N LYS A 259 19.69 -9.91 15.84
CA LYS A 259 20.98 -9.94 15.15
C LYS A 259 20.89 -9.52 13.68
N ARG A 260 21.24 -10.43 12.76
CA ARG A 260 21.38 -10.18 11.32
C ARG A 260 20.19 -10.66 10.49
N ARG A 261 19.13 -11.17 11.13
CA ARG A 261 17.97 -11.67 10.41
C ARG A 261 17.11 -10.50 9.96
N THR A 262 16.87 -10.38 8.68
CA THR A 262 16.03 -9.35 8.07
C THR A 262 14.69 -9.90 7.57
N GLU A 263 14.61 -11.20 7.25
CA GLU A 263 13.42 -11.81 6.68
C GLU A 263 12.23 -11.94 7.65
N THR A 264 12.50 -12.01 8.96
CA THR A 264 11.45 -12.18 9.97
C THR A 264 11.68 -11.26 11.16
N SER A 265 10.65 -10.58 11.58
CA SER A 265 10.64 -9.72 12.76
C SER A 265 10.19 -10.44 14.04
N ARG A 266 10.52 -9.87 15.18
CA ARG A 266 10.15 -10.33 16.53
C ARG A 266 9.08 -9.48 17.18
N GLY A 267 8.87 -8.32 16.66
CA GLY A 267 7.95 -7.33 17.15
C GLY A 267 8.10 -6.05 16.37
N ILE A 268 7.45 -5.03 16.86
CA ILE A 268 7.54 -3.67 16.36
C ILE A 268 8.40 -2.82 17.29
N TYR A 269 8.98 -1.77 16.75
CA TYR A 269 9.58 -0.71 17.54
C TYR A 269 8.93 0.62 17.16
N ILE A 270 8.97 1.56 18.10
CA ILE A 270 8.55 2.94 17.91
C ILE A 270 9.69 3.80 18.41
N ALA A 271 10.12 4.74 17.60
CA ALA A 271 11.26 5.61 17.87
C ALA A 271 10.87 7.08 17.62
N ASP A 272 11.29 7.93 18.53
CA ASP A 272 11.28 9.38 18.36
C ASP A 272 12.70 9.80 17.98
N PHE A 273 12.91 10.26 16.73
CA PHE A 273 14.24 10.53 16.23
C PHE A 273 14.78 11.94 16.60
N GLU A 274 13.97 12.81 17.19
CA GLU A 274 14.42 14.11 17.71
C GLU A 274 14.83 14.06 19.19
N ARG A 275 14.48 13.00 19.94
CA ARG A 275 14.90 12.85 21.33
C ARG A 275 16.36 12.45 21.43
N GLU A 276 17.14 13.23 22.20
CA GLU A 276 18.57 12.97 22.42
C GLU A 276 18.87 11.84 23.45
N ASN A 277 17.87 11.28 24.15
CA ASN A 277 18.04 10.38 25.30
C ASN A 277 17.95 8.89 24.94
N GLN A 278 18.43 8.02 25.85
CA GLN A 278 18.46 6.55 25.71
C GLN A 278 17.07 5.88 25.56
N GLU A 279 15.98 6.56 25.81
CA GLU A 279 14.61 6.07 25.59
C GLU A 279 14.06 6.33 24.18
N LYS A 280 14.94 6.71 23.26
CA LYS A 280 14.60 7.00 21.86
C LYS A 280 13.81 5.88 21.16
N ILE A 281 14.02 4.60 21.54
CA ILE A 281 13.40 3.45 20.88
C ILE A 281 12.69 2.56 21.90
N ARG A 282 11.40 2.33 21.70
CA ARG A 282 10.57 1.38 22.46
C ARG A 282 10.33 0.12 21.63
N TYR A 283 10.38 -1.05 22.28
CA TYR A 283 10.25 -2.35 21.61
C TYR A 283 9.04 -3.12 22.15
N TYR A 284 8.19 -3.57 21.25
CA TYR A 284 6.99 -4.35 21.55
C TYR A 284 7.07 -5.72 20.86
N ASN A 285 7.27 -6.79 21.66
CA ASN A 285 7.29 -8.14 21.12
C ASN A 285 5.86 -8.58 20.80
N TYR A 286 5.66 -9.28 19.69
CA TYR A 286 4.33 -9.79 19.29
C TYR A 286 3.62 -10.60 20.39
N ALA A 287 4.36 -11.29 21.25
CA ALA A 287 3.77 -12.03 22.35
C ALA A 287 3.30 -11.15 23.53
N ASN A 288 3.57 -9.86 23.50
CA ASN A 288 3.10 -8.90 24.50
C ASN A 288 1.89 -8.10 24.05
N LEU A 289 1.54 -8.18 22.77
CA LEU A 289 0.32 -7.62 22.22
C LEU A 289 -0.86 -8.49 22.65
N GLU A 290 -1.97 -7.86 23.03
CA GLU A 290 -3.14 -8.56 23.57
C GLU A 290 -3.92 -9.30 22.50
N ASN A 291 -4.13 -8.63 21.36
CA ASN A 291 -5.03 -9.08 20.32
C ASN A 291 -4.33 -9.61 19.07
N PHE A 292 -2.99 -9.62 19.06
CA PHE A 292 -2.18 -10.07 17.92
C PHE A 292 -2.57 -11.45 17.41
N PHE A 293 -2.97 -12.36 18.29
CA PHE A 293 -3.33 -13.76 17.93
C PHE A 293 -4.83 -13.98 17.71
N ASN A 294 -5.66 -12.91 17.74
CA ASN A 294 -7.11 -13.04 17.62
C ASN A 294 -7.58 -13.46 16.22
N TYR A 295 -6.73 -13.34 15.20
CA TYR A 295 -6.98 -13.88 13.87
C TYR A 295 -7.04 -15.43 13.84
N MET A 296 -6.55 -16.10 14.87
CA MET A 296 -6.49 -17.56 14.92
C MET A 296 -7.79 -18.16 15.44
N LYS A 297 -8.13 -19.35 14.94
CA LYS A 297 -9.20 -20.16 15.54
C LYS A 297 -8.92 -20.36 17.04
N GLU A 298 -9.95 -20.27 17.85
CA GLU A 298 -9.91 -20.22 19.34
C GLU A 298 -9.04 -21.33 19.96
N ARG A 299 -9.15 -22.56 19.45
CA ARG A 299 -8.34 -23.69 19.92
C ARG A 299 -6.83 -23.47 19.74
N ARG A 300 -6.41 -22.85 18.63
CA ARG A 300 -5.00 -22.56 18.32
C ARG A 300 -4.52 -21.37 19.15
N LYS A 301 -5.32 -20.33 19.24
CA LYS A 301 -5.06 -19.14 20.07
C LYS A 301 -4.80 -19.56 21.51
N ASN A 302 -5.72 -20.32 22.14
CA ASN A 302 -5.60 -20.78 23.52
C ASN A 302 -4.35 -21.61 23.78
N ARG A 303 -3.91 -22.43 22.83
CA ARG A 303 -2.65 -23.19 22.92
C ARG A 303 -1.44 -22.24 22.95
N ILE A 304 -1.44 -21.21 22.12
CA ILE A 304 -0.37 -20.23 22.05
C ILE A 304 -0.33 -19.40 23.34
N MET A 305 -1.49 -18.88 23.81
CA MET A 305 -1.57 -18.09 25.04
C MET A 305 -1.10 -18.90 26.25
N LYS A 306 -1.46 -20.17 26.39
CA LYS A 306 -0.92 -21.07 27.43
C LYS A 306 0.61 -21.22 27.32
N ARG A 307 1.16 -21.29 26.11
CA ARG A 307 2.62 -21.36 25.89
C ARG A 307 3.32 -20.06 26.28
N ILE A 308 2.73 -18.92 25.96
CA ILE A 308 3.23 -17.59 26.34
C ILE A 308 3.26 -17.48 27.88
N ALA A 309 2.15 -17.75 28.54
CA ALA A 309 2.03 -17.68 30.01
C ALA A 309 3.09 -18.56 30.70
N ARG A 310 3.23 -19.82 30.29
CA ARG A 310 4.24 -20.74 30.85
C ARG A 310 5.68 -20.24 30.67
N LYS A 311 5.98 -19.58 29.53
CA LYS A 311 7.33 -19.04 29.29
C LYS A 311 7.58 -17.77 30.09
N LYS A 312 6.56 -16.88 30.21
CA LYS A 312 6.64 -15.68 31.06
C LYS A 312 6.94 -16.06 32.53
N ILE A 313 6.21 -17.03 33.09
CA ILE A 313 6.43 -17.53 34.47
C ILE A 313 7.85 -18.06 34.65
N LYS A 314 8.42 -18.74 33.63
CA LYS A 314 9.76 -19.31 33.69
C LYS A 314 10.87 -18.31 33.32
N GLY A 315 10.58 -17.03 33.12
CA GLY A 315 11.55 -16.03 32.70
C GLY A 315 12.21 -16.31 31.32
N LYS A 316 11.60 -17.21 30.49
CA LYS A 316 12.17 -17.60 29.22
C LYS A 316 11.78 -16.63 28.12
N LYS A 317 12.74 -16.23 27.28
CA LYS A 317 12.50 -15.35 26.12
C LYS A 317 11.42 -15.95 25.19
N LEU A 318 10.44 -15.13 24.84
CA LEU A 318 9.41 -15.45 23.86
C LEU A 318 10.01 -15.32 22.45
N LYS A 319 9.78 -16.31 21.60
CA LYS A 319 10.37 -16.37 20.27
C LYS A 319 9.28 -16.62 19.23
N PHE A 320 8.50 -15.59 18.94
CA PHE A 320 7.61 -15.56 17.79
C PHE A 320 8.27 -14.78 16.67
N SER A 321 8.11 -15.21 15.43
CA SER A 321 8.66 -14.54 14.26
C SER A 321 7.63 -14.51 13.16
N TYR A 322 7.45 -13.35 12.59
CA TYR A 322 6.55 -13.10 11.47
C TYR A 322 7.28 -12.32 10.39
N ARG A 323 6.90 -12.50 9.14
CA ARG A 323 7.14 -11.53 8.09
C ARG A 323 5.96 -10.58 8.14
N LEU A 324 6.23 -9.32 8.39
CA LEU A 324 5.23 -8.28 8.48
C LEU A 324 5.62 -7.18 7.49
N PHE A 325 4.74 -6.91 6.56
CA PHE A 325 4.78 -5.76 5.68
C PHE A 325 4.13 -4.60 6.43
N VAL A 326 4.88 -3.53 6.67
CA VAL A 326 4.40 -2.35 7.42
C VAL A 326 3.95 -1.31 6.40
N GLN A 327 2.70 -0.89 6.51
CA GLN A 327 2.13 0.20 5.74
C GLN A 327 2.53 1.57 6.33
N ASP A 328 2.13 2.63 5.68
CA ASP A 328 2.26 3.99 6.19
C ASP A 328 1.48 4.15 7.50
N ILE A 329 2.03 4.98 8.38
CA ILE A 329 1.43 5.21 9.69
C ILE A 329 0.45 6.39 9.58
N VAL A 330 -0.78 6.16 10.00
CA VAL A 330 -1.84 7.15 9.96
C VAL A 330 -1.95 7.85 11.32
N LYS A 331 -1.95 9.19 11.33
CA LYS A 331 -2.27 9.98 12.53
C LYS A 331 -3.78 10.20 12.58
N GLN A 332 -4.39 9.81 13.70
CA GLN A 332 -5.80 10.03 13.96
C GLN A 332 -5.94 10.63 15.38
N ASP A 333 -6.36 11.89 15.45
CA ASP A 333 -6.41 12.66 16.70
C ASP A 333 -5.06 12.62 17.46
N ASP A 334 -5.06 12.20 18.72
CA ASP A 334 -3.86 12.04 19.56
C ASP A 334 -3.19 10.66 19.43
N GLN A 335 -3.60 9.85 18.44
CA GLN A 335 -3.08 8.50 18.23
C GLN A 335 -2.38 8.36 16.89
N ASN A 336 -1.35 7.55 16.87
CA ASN A 336 -0.67 7.12 15.66
C ASN A 336 -0.98 5.64 15.45
N ILE A 337 -1.48 5.28 14.28
CA ILE A 337 -1.97 3.93 13.96
C ILE A 337 -1.07 3.31 12.91
N LEU A 338 -0.38 2.23 13.30
CA LEU A 338 0.42 1.39 12.43
C LEU A 338 -0.39 0.18 11.99
N ILE A 339 -0.38 -0.08 10.70
CA ILE A 339 -0.94 -1.29 10.09
C ILE A 339 0.23 -2.16 9.65
N GLY A 340 0.17 -3.44 9.97
CA GLY A 340 1.12 -4.42 9.49
C GLY A 340 0.42 -5.66 8.97
N GLU A 341 0.75 -6.08 7.76
CA GLU A 341 0.17 -7.26 7.12
C GLU A 341 1.15 -8.43 7.17
N ALA A 342 0.73 -9.50 7.83
CA ALA A 342 1.56 -10.69 7.97
C ALA A 342 1.42 -11.61 6.76
N TYR A 343 2.55 -11.98 6.17
CA TYR A 343 2.62 -12.78 4.96
C TYR A 343 3.67 -13.89 5.02
N PHE A 344 3.60 -14.81 4.07
CA PHE A 344 4.68 -15.75 3.79
C PHE A 344 4.76 -16.08 2.29
N PRO A 345 5.99 -16.28 1.76
CA PRO A 345 6.16 -16.70 0.37
C PRO A 345 5.66 -18.12 0.18
N THR A 346 4.98 -18.36 -0.93
CA THR A 346 4.53 -19.67 -1.38
C THR A 346 5.36 -20.14 -2.56
N TYR A 347 5.48 -21.46 -2.71
CA TYR A 347 6.25 -22.07 -3.78
C TYR A 347 5.49 -23.28 -4.31
N SER A 348 5.41 -23.39 -5.64
CA SER A 348 4.85 -24.55 -6.34
C SER A 348 5.97 -25.48 -6.84
N ASN A 349 5.71 -26.79 -6.86
CA ASN A 349 6.61 -27.73 -7.50
C ASN A 349 6.45 -27.62 -9.03
N ARG A 350 7.53 -27.54 -9.78
CA ARG A 350 7.46 -27.71 -11.24
C ARG A 350 6.92 -29.12 -11.54
N SER A 351 5.65 -29.22 -11.92
CA SER A 351 5.22 -30.34 -12.75
C SER A 351 5.82 -30.10 -14.14
N SER A 352 6.43 -31.12 -14.73
CA SER A 352 7.01 -31.08 -16.07
C SER A 352 5.92 -30.94 -17.14
N GLY A 353 5.35 -29.76 -17.28
CA GLY A 353 4.41 -29.35 -18.30
C GLY A 353 4.93 -28.06 -18.90
N TYR A 354 5.10 -28.06 -20.20
CA TYR A 354 5.51 -26.91 -21.00
C TYR A 354 4.60 -25.71 -20.72
N GLY A 355 5.14 -24.69 -20.06
CA GLY A 355 4.49 -23.40 -19.84
C GLY A 355 5.52 -22.34 -19.56
N TYR A 356 5.70 -21.41 -20.48
CA TYR A 356 6.55 -20.24 -20.33
C TYR A 356 6.06 -19.39 -19.16
N SER A 357 6.84 -19.30 -18.11
CA SER A 357 6.78 -18.23 -17.11
C SER A 357 8.22 -17.87 -16.76
N ALA A 358 8.80 -17.03 -17.60
CA ALA A 358 10.00 -16.30 -17.28
C ALA A 358 9.56 -14.99 -16.58
N TYR A 359 10.32 -14.57 -15.60
CA TYR A 359 10.34 -13.28 -14.90
C TYR A 359 9.80 -13.27 -13.46
N THR A 360 10.43 -14.03 -12.57
CA THR A 360 10.61 -13.60 -11.18
C THR A 360 11.93 -14.17 -10.66
N TYR A 361 12.98 -13.39 -10.72
CA TYR A 361 14.25 -13.72 -10.11
C TYR A 361 14.20 -13.36 -8.63
N ASP A 362 14.02 -14.34 -7.75
CA ASP A 362 14.25 -14.18 -6.32
C ASP A 362 15.71 -14.59 -6.03
N PRO A 363 16.60 -13.65 -5.67
CA PRO A 363 18.01 -13.94 -5.43
C PRO A 363 18.27 -14.85 -4.23
N PHE A 364 17.25 -15.18 -3.40
CA PHE A 364 17.39 -16.09 -2.25
C PHE A 364 17.13 -17.57 -2.59
N LEU A 365 16.78 -17.90 -3.84
CA LEU A 365 16.42 -19.26 -4.27
C LEU A 365 17.58 -20.14 -4.77
N SER A 366 18.81 -19.74 -4.61
CA SER A 366 19.97 -20.41 -5.25
C SER A 366 20.23 -21.87 -4.86
N ASN A 367 19.43 -22.50 -3.97
CA ASN A 367 19.65 -23.88 -3.52
C ASN A 367 18.42 -24.81 -3.53
N ARG A 368 17.30 -24.45 -4.19
CA ARG A 368 16.15 -25.36 -4.33
C ARG A 368 15.72 -25.46 -5.80
N SER A 369 16.39 -26.32 -6.55
CA SER A 369 16.33 -26.43 -8.01
C SER A 369 14.99 -26.92 -8.60
N SER A 370 13.90 -27.05 -7.83
CA SER A 370 12.63 -27.58 -8.29
C SER A 370 11.38 -26.78 -7.89
N GLN A 371 11.53 -25.70 -7.14
CA GLN A 371 10.41 -24.89 -6.67
C GLN A 371 10.37 -23.53 -7.37
N VAL A 372 9.19 -23.15 -7.89
CA VAL A 372 8.93 -21.84 -8.49
C VAL A 372 8.20 -20.98 -7.46
N PHE A 373 8.63 -19.74 -7.31
CA PHE A 373 7.92 -18.76 -6.47
C PHE A 373 6.50 -18.58 -7.01
N ASP A 374 5.53 -18.66 -6.11
CA ASP A 374 4.10 -18.69 -6.41
C ASP A 374 3.35 -17.56 -5.69
N GLY A 375 4.05 -16.51 -5.30
CA GLY A 375 3.50 -15.32 -4.66
C GLY A 375 3.58 -15.33 -3.13
N TYR A 376 3.16 -14.21 -2.56
CA TYR A 376 3.03 -13.99 -1.11
C TYR A 376 1.60 -14.24 -0.69
N LYS A 377 1.40 -15.13 0.29
CA LYS A 377 0.09 -15.38 0.90
C LYS A 377 -0.03 -14.59 2.20
N TYR A 378 -1.06 -13.76 2.29
CA TYR A 378 -1.37 -12.99 3.49
C TYR A 378 -2.18 -13.84 4.48
N THR A 379 -2.06 -13.54 5.76
CA THR A 379 -2.71 -14.33 6.82
C THR A 379 -3.55 -13.50 7.78
N HIS A 380 -3.09 -12.32 8.12
CA HIS A 380 -3.78 -11.37 8.99
C HIS A 380 -3.11 -10.01 8.93
N ALA A 381 -3.89 -8.98 9.18
CA ALA A 381 -3.36 -7.68 9.52
C ALA A 381 -3.31 -7.52 11.05
N VAL A 382 -2.39 -6.70 11.52
CA VAL A 382 -2.33 -6.21 12.88
C VAL A 382 -2.37 -4.68 12.86
N ILE A 383 -3.22 -4.12 13.69
CA ILE A 383 -3.39 -2.68 13.85
C ILE A 383 -2.91 -2.34 15.27
N ILE A 384 -2.06 -1.35 15.37
CA ILE A 384 -1.41 -0.97 16.63
C ILE A 384 -1.47 0.54 16.78
N ALA A 385 -2.12 0.99 17.84
CA ALA A 385 -2.17 2.41 18.19
C ALA A 385 -1.16 2.74 19.28
N PHE A 386 -0.52 3.88 19.13
CA PHE A 386 0.40 4.44 20.12
C PHE A 386 0.25 5.96 20.20
N ASP A 387 0.59 6.51 21.36
CA ASP A 387 0.56 7.96 21.59
C ASP A 387 1.79 8.66 20.95
N ASN A 388 1.81 9.99 21.03
CA ASN A 388 2.91 10.80 20.51
C ASN A 388 4.24 10.56 21.24
N ASP A 389 4.23 9.91 22.42
CA ASP A 389 5.43 9.44 23.11
C ASP A 389 5.86 8.03 22.70
N GLY A 390 5.16 7.39 21.76
CA GLY A 390 5.43 6.04 21.29
C GLY A 390 5.02 4.95 22.29
N LYS A 391 4.14 5.24 23.25
CA LYS A 391 3.60 4.25 24.18
C LYS A 391 2.41 3.55 23.53
N LEU A 392 2.41 2.21 23.57
CA LEU A 392 1.32 1.39 23.09
C LEU A 392 0.02 1.72 23.85
N LEU A 393 -1.02 2.02 23.11
CA LEU A 393 -2.37 2.27 23.63
C LEU A 393 -3.22 1.00 23.52
N TRP A 394 -3.33 0.45 22.35
CA TRP A 394 -4.10 -0.77 22.07
C TRP A 394 -3.59 -1.46 20.81
N ASP A 395 -3.97 -2.72 20.64
CA ASP A 395 -3.78 -3.48 19.41
C ASP A 395 -5.05 -4.25 19.01
N ASN A 396 -5.19 -4.55 17.74
CA ASN A 396 -6.23 -5.41 17.19
C ASN A 396 -5.69 -6.21 16.01
N SER A 397 -6.42 -7.22 15.56
CA SER A 397 -6.03 -7.99 14.38
C SER A 397 -7.22 -8.32 13.49
N PHE A 398 -6.98 -8.44 12.19
CA PHE A 398 -7.97 -8.78 11.19
C PHE A 398 -7.51 -10.02 10.42
N GLU A 399 -8.31 -11.07 10.41
CA GLU A 399 -8.02 -12.30 9.68
C GLU A 399 -8.15 -12.07 8.17
N VAL A 400 -7.08 -12.34 7.43
CA VAL A 400 -7.04 -12.29 5.97
C VAL A 400 -6.99 -13.72 5.46
N ASN A 401 -7.97 -14.11 4.67
CA ASN A 401 -8.04 -15.45 4.10
C ASN A 401 -7.88 -15.38 2.59
N ASP A 402 -7.13 -16.35 2.07
CA ASP A 402 -6.98 -16.65 0.64
C ASP A 402 -6.37 -15.56 -0.25
N LEU A 403 -6.05 -14.41 0.29
CA LEU A 403 -5.42 -13.31 -0.42
C LEU A 403 -3.96 -13.64 -0.73
N LYS A 404 -3.58 -13.46 -2.00
CA LYS A 404 -2.27 -13.77 -2.54
C LYS A 404 -1.89 -12.77 -3.62
N SER A 405 -0.68 -12.24 -3.55
CA SER A 405 -0.12 -11.33 -4.54
C SER A 405 1.28 -11.73 -4.94
N PHE A 406 1.72 -11.39 -6.14
CA PHE A 406 3.11 -11.58 -6.59
C PHE A 406 4.05 -10.50 -6.09
N GLN A 407 3.52 -9.36 -5.65
CA GLN A 407 4.25 -8.26 -5.04
C GLN A 407 3.78 -8.05 -3.60
N LEU A 408 4.59 -7.39 -2.79
CA LEU A 408 4.17 -6.93 -1.47
C LEU A 408 3.46 -5.59 -1.65
N GLU A 409 2.18 -5.58 -1.37
CA GLU A 409 1.31 -4.42 -1.52
C GLU A 409 0.33 -4.32 -0.36
N GLU A 410 -0.28 -3.17 -0.19
CA GLU A 410 -1.25 -2.89 0.84
C GLU A 410 -2.61 -3.43 0.42
N HIS A 411 -3.27 -4.14 1.33
CA HIS A 411 -4.60 -4.68 1.07
C HIS A 411 -5.63 -4.23 2.08
N ILE A 412 -5.20 -3.94 3.31
CA ILE A 412 -6.10 -3.55 4.39
C ILE A 412 -6.14 -2.03 4.48
N HIS A 413 -7.34 -1.48 4.38
CA HIS A 413 -7.59 -0.06 4.52
C HIS A 413 -8.40 0.23 5.78
N LEU A 414 -8.27 1.46 6.30
CA LEU A 414 -8.98 1.94 7.47
C LEU A 414 -9.86 3.13 7.11
N ALA A 415 -11.12 3.10 7.59
CA ALA A 415 -11.95 4.28 7.68
C ALA A 415 -12.15 4.65 9.15
N PHE A 416 -12.10 5.94 9.44
CA PHE A 416 -12.21 6.48 10.79
C PHE A 416 -13.56 7.14 10.99
N LEU A 417 -14.38 6.55 11.85
CA LEU A 417 -15.64 7.12 12.31
C LEU A 417 -15.41 7.80 13.66
N GLU A 418 -16.41 8.52 14.16
CA GLU A 418 -16.29 9.30 15.41
C GLU A 418 -15.73 8.48 16.59
N ASN A 419 -16.14 7.23 16.74
CA ASN A 419 -15.73 6.35 17.85
C ASN A 419 -15.28 4.96 17.40
N GLU A 420 -15.24 4.68 16.11
CA GLU A 420 -15.00 3.36 15.57
C GLU A 420 -14.01 3.41 14.39
N ILE A 421 -13.37 2.31 14.15
CA ILE A 421 -12.50 2.12 12.98
C ILE A 421 -13.05 0.94 12.20
N VAL A 422 -13.35 1.21 10.93
CA VAL A 422 -13.77 0.20 9.97
C VAL A 422 -12.54 -0.27 9.20
N MET A 423 -12.27 -1.56 9.31
CA MET A 423 -11.18 -2.24 8.60
C MET A 423 -11.78 -2.98 7.42
N LEU A 424 -11.26 -2.75 6.22
CA LEU A 424 -11.81 -3.33 5.01
C LEU A 424 -10.73 -3.78 4.02
N TYR A 425 -11.03 -4.83 3.26
CA TYR A 425 -10.26 -5.27 2.10
C TYR A 425 -11.18 -5.94 1.07
N LEU A 426 -10.77 -5.92 -0.19
CA LEU A 426 -11.47 -6.59 -1.28
C LEU A 426 -10.88 -7.97 -1.53
N TYR A 427 -11.74 -8.97 -1.70
CA TYR A 427 -11.36 -10.28 -2.17
C TYR A 427 -12.52 -10.96 -2.85
N ASN A 428 -12.31 -11.40 -4.08
CA ASN A 428 -13.29 -12.10 -4.91
C ASN A 428 -14.61 -11.32 -5.05
N GLN A 429 -14.51 -10.04 -5.40
CA GLN A 429 -15.63 -9.10 -5.58
C GLN A 429 -16.48 -8.88 -4.31
N GLU A 430 -15.91 -9.19 -3.17
CA GLU A 430 -16.55 -9.01 -1.88
C GLU A 430 -15.67 -8.15 -0.96
N LEU A 431 -16.25 -7.11 -0.40
CA LEU A 431 -15.67 -6.35 0.68
C LEU A 431 -15.71 -7.20 1.96
N LYS A 432 -14.57 -7.43 2.55
CA LYS A 432 -14.42 -8.06 3.86
C LYS A 432 -14.23 -6.98 4.89
N ILE A 433 -15.08 -6.90 5.88
CA ILE A 433 -15.21 -5.77 6.77
C ILE A 433 -15.16 -6.24 8.22
N LYS A 434 -14.55 -5.43 9.08
CA LYS A 434 -14.55 -5.60 10.53
C LYS A 434 -14.58 -4.24 11.20
N VAL A 435 -15.40 -4.08 12.23
CA VAL A 435 -15.51 -2.82 12.99
C VAL A 435 -14.94 -3.00 14.37
N ILE A 436 -14.09 -2.06 14.79
CA ILE A 436 -13.44 -2.06 16.09
C ILE A 436 -13.57 -0.71 16.80
N LYS A 437 -13.46 -0.75 18.13
CA LYS A 437 -13.29 0.43 18.99
C LYS A 437 -12.08 0.18 19.89
N GLY A 438 -10.92 0.71 19.46
CA GLY A 438 -9.66 0.39 20.11
C GLY A 438 -9.38 -1.12 20.12
N SER A 439 -9.19 -1.71 21.31
CA SER A 439 -8.97 -3.16 21.47
C SER A 439 -10.23 -4.02 21.34
N GLU A 440 -11.41 -3.41 21.39
CA GLU A 440 -12.70 -4.11 21.38
C GLU A 440 -13.18 -4.34 19.95
N ILE A 441 -13.87 -5.44 19.72
CA ILE A 441 -14.53 -5.76 18.46
C ILE A 441 -15.99 -5.35 18.60
N VAL A 442 -16.41 -4.34 17.82
CA VAL A 442 -17.81 -3.89 17.76
C VAL A 442 -18.59 -4.85 16.88
N GLU A 443 -18.06 -5.12 15.67
CA GLU A 443 -18.62 -6.09 14.76
C GLU A 443 -17.53 -7.00 14.20
N GLY A 444 -17.78 -8.30 14.28
CA GLY A 444 -16.89 -9.32 13.73
C GLY A 444 -16.85 -9.25 12.20
N LYS A 445 -15.98 -10.05 11.59
CA LYS A 445 -15.83 -10.10 10.14
C LYS A 445 -17.14 -10.41 9.44
N PHE A 446 -17.60 -9.53 8.59
CA PHE A 446 -18.74 -9.74 7.68
C PHE A 446 -18.34 -9.41 6.24
N THR A 447 -19.26 -9.62 5.31
CA THR A 447 -18.98 -9.53 3.88
C THR A 447 -20.10 -8.78 3.17
N GLU A 448 -19.71 -7.88 2.25
CA GLU A 448 -20.62 -7.18 1.37
C GLU A 448 -20.17 -7.34 -0.08
N SER A 449 -21.07 -7.75 -0.98
CA SER A 449 -20.75 -7.89 -2.40
C SER A 449 -20.70 -6.54 -3.10
N LEU A 450 -19.79 -6.41 -4.08
CA LEU A 450 -19.77 -5.23 -4.92
C LEU A 450 -21.05 -5.13 -5.76
N LYS A 451 -21.62 -3.92 -5.82
CA LYS A 451 -22.79 -3.64 -6.66
C LYS A 451 -22.39 -3.61 -8.14
N LEU A 452 -23.21 -4.17 -8.99
CA LEU A 452 -23.08 -4.12 -10.43
C LEU A 452 -23.77 -2.86 -10.99
N MET A 453 -23.51 -2.52 -12.26
CA MET A 453 -24.01 -1.29 -12.90
C MET A 453 -25.55 -1.33 -13.02
N TYR A 454 -26.11 -2.48 -13.41
CA TYR A 454 -27.52 -2.66 -13.57
C TYR A 454 -28.04 -3.75 -12.64
N GLU A 455 -29.26 -3.59 -12.10
CA GLU A 455 -29.89 -4.57 -11.20
C GLU A 455 -30.08 -5.96 -11.83
N SER A 456 -30.17 -6.00 -13.16
CA SER A 456 -30.34 -7.24 -13.94
C SER A 456 -29.03 -7.86 -14.38
N ASP A 457 -27.90 -7.28 -14.01
CA ASP A 457 -26.60 -7.85 -14.27
C ASP A 457 -26.30 -9.04 -13.35
N GLU A 458 -25.70 -10.06 -13.91
CA GLU A 458 -25.19 -11.22 -13.18
C GLU A 458 -23.71 -11.41 -13.51
N MET A 459 -22.89 -11.61 -12.49
CA MET A 459 -21.49 -11.95 -12.72
C MET A 459 -21.35 -13.34 -13.30
N LYS A 460 -20.59 -13.47 -14.38
CA LYS A 460 -20.10 -14.77 -14.84
C LYS A 460 -18.88 -15.14 -14.04
N SER A 461 -18.93 -16.29 -13.38
CA SER A 461 -17.98 -16.77 -12.39
C SER A 461 -16.50 -16.56 -12.75
N ASN A 462 -15.77 -16.11 -11.75
CA ASN A 462 -14.45 -16.53 -11.27
C ASN A 462 -13.40 -16.91 -12.30
N SER A 463 -12.77 -15.93 -12.85
CA SER A 463 -11.38 -16.02 -13.23
C SER A 463 -10.57 -15.19 -12.23
N GLU A 464 -9.30 -15.49 -12.07
CA GLU A 464 -8.31 -14.72 -11.34
C GLU A 464 -8.12 -13.37 -12.04
N GLU A 465 -9.13 -12.49 -11.90
CA GLU A 465 -9.18 -11.20 -12.58
C GLU A 465 -8.57 -10.15 -11.66
N LEU A 466 -7.96 -9.13 -12.25
CA LEU A 466 -7.46 -7.98 -11.51
C LEU A 466 -8.58 -7.41 -10.64
N GLU A 467 -8.32 -7.22 -9.37
CA GLU A 467 -9.18 -6.48 -8.46
C GLU A 467 -8.34 -5.76 -7.40
N GLY A 468 -8.77 -4.60 -6.98
CA GLY A 468 -8.13 -3.82 -5.94
C GLY A 468 -9.12 -2.94 -5.21
N LEU A 469 -8.71 -2.53 -4.02
CA LEU A 469 -9.40 -1.54 -3.19
C LEU A 469 -8.34 -0.55 -2.73
N GLU A 470 -8.60 0.74 -2.93
CA GLU A 470 -7.67 1.79 -2.54
C GLU A 470 -8.40 2.92 -1.82
N GLN A 471 -7.69 3.61 -0.94
CA GLN A 471 -8.21 4.80 -0.30
C GLN A 471 -8.26 5.96 -1.31
N TRP A 472 -9.39 6.68 -1.34
CA TRP A 472 -9.55 7.82 -2.22
C TRP A 472 -9.32 9.12 -1.46
N TYR A 473 -10.32 9.58 -0.72
CA TYR A 473 -10.23 10.77 0.14
C TYR A 473 -11.17 10.61 1.35
N GLY A 474 -10.74 11.10 2.53
CA GLY A 474 -11.49 10.89 3.76
C GLY A 474 -11.81 9.40 3.97
N ASN A 475 -13.09 9.11 4.21
CA ASN A 475 -13.62 7.75 4.32
C ASN A 475 -14.21 7.21 3.00
N ASN A 476 -13.82 7.78 1.86
CA ASN A 476 -14.16 7.26 0.54
C ASN A 476 -13.03 6.37 0.02
N PHE A 477 -13.42 5.27 -0.61
CA PHE A 477 -12.52 4.31 -1.26
C PHE A 477 -13.02 4.06 -2.68
N TYR A 478 -12.18 3.48 -3.51
CA TYR A 478 -12.59 2.94 -4.79
C TYR A 478 -12.16 1.49 -4.90
N ALA A 479 -13.14 0.63 -5.22
CA ALA A 479 -12.90 -0.74 -5.61
C ALA A 479 -12.87 -0.82 -7.13
N TYR A 480 -11.89 -1.51 -7.70
CA TYR A 480 -11.73 -1.60 -9.15
C TYR A 480 -11.37 -3.01 -9.58
N GLY A 481 -11.53 -3.26 -10.87
CA GLY A 481 -11.16 -4.54 -11.44
C GLY A 481 -11.77 -4.81 -12.79
N VAL A 482 -11.70 -6.07 -13.22
CA VAL A 482 -12.28 -6.52 -14.48
C VAL A 482 -13.37 -7.55 -14.21
N ASN A 483 -14.54 -7.35 -14.81
CA ASN A 483 -15.69 -8.25 -14.68
C ASN A 483 -16.20 -8.75 -16.03
N LYS A 484 -16.64 -10.02 -16.06
CA LYS A 484 -17.56 -10.53 -17.09
C LYS A 484 -18.98 -10.48 -16.55
N VAL A 485 -19.81 -9.68 -17.18
CA VAL A 485 -21.20 -9.45 -16.77
C VAL A 485 -22.14 -9.99 -17.83
N LYS A 486 -23.23 -10.60 -17.40
CA LYS A 486 -24.31 -11.04 -18.27
C LYS A 486 -25.58 -10.32 -17.87
N ASN A 487 -26.26 -9.70 -18.86
CA ASN A 487 -27.60 -9.11 -18.68
C ASN A 487 -28.61 -9.84 -19.56
N MET A 488 -29.62 -10.45 -18.96
CA MET A 488 -30.65 -11.21 -19.69
C MET A 488 -32.02 -10.54 -19.73
N LYS A 489 -32.17 -9.40 -19.04
CA LYS A 489 -33.49 -8.80 -18.84
C LYS A 489 -33.70 -7.50 -19.60
N ASP A 490 -32.61 -6.79 -19.93
CA ASP A 490 -32.70 -5.52 -20.63
C ASP A 490 -32.18 -5.64 -22.07
N GLU A 491 -33.09 -5.49 -23.05
CA GLU A 491 -32.77 -5.62 -24.47
C GLU A 491 -31.87 -4.49 -24.99
N ASN A 492 -31.77 -3.39 -24.27
CA ASN A 492 -30.90 -2.25 -24.65
C ASN A 492 -29.45 -2.45 -24.21
N ILE A 493 -29.19 -3.44 -23.36
CA ILE A 493 -27.86 -3.75 -22.81
C ILE A 493 -27.32 -5.00 -23.49
N LYS A 494 -26.05 -4.97 -23.90
CA LYS A 494 -25.39 -6.17 -24.45
C LYS A 494 -25.52 -7.36 -23.48
N LEU A 495 -25.93 -8.50 -24.02
CA LEU A 495 -26.13 -9.73 -23.24
C LEU A 495 -24.87 -10.14 -22.46
N ASN A 496 -23.69 -9.99 -23.03
CA ASN A 496 -22.41 -10.29 -22.39
C ASN A 496 -21.49 -9.10 -22.58
N ARG A 497 -20.97 -8.57 -21.47
CA ARG A 497 -20.00 -7.48 -21.45
C ARG A 497 -18.78 -7.93 -20.65
N LYS A 498 -17.64 -7.45 -21.08
CA LYS A 498 -16.42 -7.48 -20.35
C LYS A 498 -16.05 -6.04 -20.03
N VAL A 499 -15.94 -5.73 -18.75
CA VAL A 499 -15.83 -4.34 -18.31
C VAL A 499 -14.70 -4.19 -17.31
N PHE A 500 -13.91 -3.15 -17.47
CA PHE A 500 -13.15 -2.57 -16.39
C PHE A 500 -14.10 -1.69 -15.57
N PHE A 501 -14.10 -1.83 -14.26
CA PHE A 501 -15.04 -1.13 -13.38
C PHE A 501 -14.36 -0.40 -12.25
N ILE A 502 -15.02 0.65 -11.77
CA ILE A 502 -14.69 1.36 -10.53
C ILE A 502 -15.98 1.55 -9.74
N ASN A 503 -16.02 1.04 -8.49
CA ASN A 503 -17.08 1.32 -7.54
C ASN A 503 -16.59 2.33 -6.50
N LYS A 504 -17.34 3.39 -6.27
CA LYS A 504 -17.14 4.26 -5.12
C LYS A 504 -17.71 3.59 -3.87
N ILE A 505 -16.87 3.44 -2.85
CA ILE A 505 -17.22 2.89 -1.55
C ILE A 505 -17.16 4.04 -0.53
N VAL A 506 -18.23 4.24 0.21
CA VAL A 506 -18.33 5.29 1.24
C VAL A 506 -18.58 4.63 2.59
N VAL A 507 -17.81 4.99 3.60
CA VAL A 507 -17.94 4.52 4.98
C VAL A 507 -18.44 5.68 5.84
N GLU A 508 -19.65 5.53 6.40
CA GLU A 508 -20.38 6.57 7.16
C GLU A 508 -20.77 6.09 8.56
#